data_e08c5934f8f360dc7a64194d2084a6c7
#
_entry.id   e08c5934f8f360dc7a64194d2084a6c7
#
_cell.length_a   1.000
_cell.length_b   1.000
_cell.length_c   1.000
_cell.angle_alpha   90.00
_cell.angle_beta   90.00
_cell.angle_gamma   90.00
#
_symmetry.space_group_name_H-M   'P 1'
#
loop_
_entity.id
_entity.type
_entity.pdbx_description
1 polymer ?
#
loop_
_entity_poly.entity_id
_entity_poly.type
_entity_poly.pdbx_seq_one_letter_code
_entity_poly.pdbx_strand_id
1 'polypeptide(L)'
;MWDEIFSAIKIERILEVGSFEGATVCYLIDKLGPKNNLEIYCIDTWEGGFEHKEQGKNMSTVESNFDENTNFAISNSKHSIALKKYKKTSAVALSTLLSEGKENYFDFVYIDGSHVASDVLCDAILGFKMLKHNGVMIFDDYLWTHSIELNIPLNPLDIPKIAIDAFINIYIRELRIMTAPLYQLFIQKK
;
A
#
# COMPACT_ATOMS: atom_id res chain seq x y z
N MET A 1 -9.47 -7.89 -11.60
CA MET A 1 -9.74 -6.75 -10.70
C MET A 1 -8.78 -5.58 -10.92
N TRP A 2 -7.43 -5.74 -10.76
CA TRP A 2 -6.49 -4.62 -10.99
C TRP A 2 -6.61 -4.02 -12.40
N ASP A 3 -6.61 -4.83 -13.46
CA ASP A 3 -6.76 -4.36 -14.85
C ASP A 3 -8.12 -3.68 -15.10
N GLU A 4 -9.18 -4.08 -14.41
CA GLU A 4 -10.49 -3.42 -14.48
C GLU A 4 -10.43 -2.03 -13.84
N ILE A 5 -9.78 -1.90 -12.68
CA ILE A 5 -9.55 -0.62 -12.01
C ILE A 5 -8.74 0.31 -12.92
N PHE A 6 -7.62 -0.19 -13.47
CA PHE A 6 -6.74 0.59 -14.36
C PHE A 6 -7.40 0.99 -15.68
N SER A 7 -8.48 0.32 -16.04
CA SER A 7 -9.30 0.67 -17.20
C SER A 7 -10.41 1.66 -16.87
N ALA A 8 -10.90 1.64 -15.63
CA ALA A 8 -12.05 2.43 -15.18
C ALA A 8 -11.67 3.83 -14.68
N ILE A 9 -10.47 3.99 -14.11
CA ILE A 9 -10.01 5.25 -13.55
C ILE A 9 -8.62 5.62 -14.09
N LYS A 10 -8.38 6.93 -14.27
CA LYS A 10 -7.06 7.44 -14.60
C LYS A 10 -6.22 7.51 -13.32
N ILE A 11 -5.10 6.80 -13.30
CA ILE A 11 -4.17 6.76 -12.18
C ILE A 11 -2.88 7.45 -12.61
N GLU A 12 -2.52 8.51 -11.92
CA GLU A 12 -1.28 9.29 -12.12
C GLU A 12 -0.50 9.44 -10.82
N ARG A 13 -1.19 9.45 -9.67
CA ARG A 13 -0.59 9.65 -8.35
C ARG A 13 -0.88 8.46 -7.44
N ILE A 14 0.17 7.81 -7.03
CA ILE A 14 0.13 6.54 -6.32
C ILE A 14 0.83 6.67 -4.98
N LEU A 15 0.24 6.11 -3.95
CA LEU A 15 0.84 5.93 -2.63
C LEU A 15 0.89 4.45 -2.30
N GLU A 16 2.06 3.96 -1.95
CA GLU A 16 2.28 2.60 -1.45
C GLU A 16 2.86 2.65 -0.04
N VAL A 17 2.29 1.87 0.84
CA VAL A 17 2.77 1.62 2.21
C VAL A 17 3.18 0.17 2.31
N GLY A 18 4.47 -0.08 2.57
CA GLY A 18 5.09 -1.39 2.47
C GLY A 18 5.56 -1.68 1.05
N SER A 19 6.77 -1.23 0.72
CA SER A 19 7.29 -1.37 -0.65
C SER A 19 8.27 -2.53 -0.83
N PHE A 20 8.87 -3.01 0.25
CA PHE A 20 9.81 -4.13 0.27
C PHE A 20 10.86 -4.05 -0.86
N GLU A 21 10.93 -5.02 -1.77
CA GLU A 21 11.83 -5.04 -2.94
C GLU A 21 11.21 -4.38 -4.19
N GLY A 22 10.02 -3.75 -4.08
CA GLY A 22 9.38 -2.96 -5.13
C GLY A 22 8.59 -3.75 -6.16
N ALA A 23 8.16 -4.97 -5.86
CA ALA A 23 7.41 -5.80 -6.82
C ALA A 23 6.13 -5.12 -7.30
N THR A 24 5.32 -4.58 -6.38
CA THR A 24 4.08 -3.88 -6.70
C THR A 24 4.34 -2.58 -7.46
N VAL A 25 5.35 -1.81 -7.05
CA VAL A 25 5.77 -0.59 -7.77
C VAL A 25 6.14 -0.89 -9.21
N CYS A 26 6.98 -1.91 -9.43
CA CYS A 26 7.39 -2.33 -10.77
C CYS A 26 6.18 -2.77 -11.62
N TYR A 27 5.25 -3.52 -11.03
CA TYR A 27 4.00 -3.90 -11.69
C TYR A 27 3.15 -2.67 -12.07
N LEU A 28 3.02 -1.70 -11.17
CA LEU A 28 2.27 -0.46 -11.45
C LEU A 28 2.93 0.36 -12.57
N ILE A 29 4.25 0.45 -12.58
CA ILE A 29 5.00 1.11 -13.66
C ILE A 29 4.78 0.38 -14.99
N ASP A 30 4.87 -0.96 -15.01
CA ASP A 30 4.62 -1.76 -16.23
C ASP A 30 3.21 -1.56 -16.80
N LYS A 31 2.20 -1.53 -15.93
CA LYS A 31 0.79 -1.43 -16.35
C LYS A 31 0.32 -0.02 -16.70
N LEU A 32 0.78 0.97 -15.97
CA LEU A 32 0.29 2.35 -16.06
C LEU A 32 1.26 3.28 -16.78
N GLY A 33 2.56 3.07 -16.65
CA GLY A 33 3.62 3.85 -17.29
C GLY A 33 3.55 3.93 -18.82
N PRO A 34 3.08 2.90 -19.55
CA PRO A 34 2.84 3.02 -20.98
C PRO A 34 1.74 4.02 -21.37
N LYS A 35 0.89 4.41 -20.45
CA LYS A 35 -0.30 5.26 -20.71
C LYS A 35 -0.18 6.65 -20.11
N ASN A 36 0.52 6.80 -18.98
CA ASN A 36 0.51 8.02 -18.18
C ASN A 36 1.90 8.34 -17.61
N ASN A 37 2.17 9.61 -17.34
CA ASN A 37 3.20 10.00 -16.38
C ASN A 37 2.73 9.59 -14.99
N LEU A 38 3.64 9.07 -14.16
CA LEU A 38 3.31 8.63 -12.81
C LEU A 38 4.12 9.39 -11.76
N GLU A 39 3.48 9.71 -10.66
CA GLU A 39 4.11 10.16 -9.42
C GLU A 39 3.82 9.12 -8.34
N ILE A 40 4.86 8.39 -7.90
CA ILE A 40 4.74 7.26 -7.00
C ILE A 40 5.46 7.58 -5.69
N TYR A 41 4.77 7.42 -4.59
CA TYR A 41 5.27 7.61 -3.22
C TYR A 41 5.36 6.24 -2.56
N CYS A 42 6.57 5.84 -2.21
CA CYS A 42 6.88 4.55 -1.61
C CYS A 42 7.31 4.75 -0.16
N ILE A 43 6.61 4.15 0.77
CA ILE A 43 6.88 4.23 2.20
C ILE A 43 7.28 2.86 2.70
N ASP A 44 8.48 2.75 3.25
CA ASP A 44 8.97 1.55 3.93
C ASP A 44 10.09 1.94 4.90
N THR A 45 10.35 1.15 5.90
CA THR A 45 11.54 1.26 6.73
C THR A 45 12.74 0.54 6.12
N TRP A 46 12.48 -0.47 5.29
CA TRP A 46 13.43 -1.47 4.78
C TRP A 46 14.19 -2.22 5.87
N GLU A 47 13.64 -2.19 7.11
CA GLU A 47 14.20 -2.89 8.27
C GLU A 47 13.44 -4.20 8.57
N GLY A 48 12.35 -4.44 7.84
CA GLY A 48 11.46 -5.56 8.02
C GLY A 48 10.46 -5.39 9.16
N GLY A 49 9.31 -6.01 9.03
CA GLY A 49 8.28 -6.11 10.05
C GLY A 49 8.64 -7.14 11.13
N PHE A 50 7.70 -7.36 12.05
CA PHE A 50 7.82 -8.32 13.14
C PHE A 50 8.05 -9.75 12.60
N GLU A 51 7.27 -10.15 11.59
CA GLU A 51 7.33 -11.45 10.94
C GLU A 51 8.68 -11.73 10.28
N HIS A 52 9.29 -10.74 9.65
CA HIS A 52 10.63 -10.89 9.04
C HIS A 52 11.70 -11.14 10.08
N LYS A 53 11.59 -10.49 11.25
CA LYS A 53 12.52 -10.66 12.37
C LYS A 53 12.37 -12.03 13.02
N GLU A 54 11.14 -12.51 13.20
CA GLU A 54 10.88 -13.85 13.73
C GLU A 54 11.36 -14.96 12.80
N GLN A 55 11.20 -14.78 11.49
CA GLN A 55 11.69 -15.71 10.49
C GLN A 55 13.20 -15.60 10.25
N GLY A 56 13.90 -14.67 10.91
CA GLY A 56 15.33 -14.42 10.71
C GLY A 56 15.68 -13.98 9.29
N LYS A 57 14.76 -13.32 8.60
CA LYS A 57 14.96 -12.87 7.21
C LYS A 57 16.04 -11.80 7.15
N ASN A 58 17.00 -11.99 6.26
CA ASN A 58 18.06 -11.01 6.05
C ASN A 58 17.51 -9.82 5.25
N MET A 59 17.43 -8.66 5.89
CA MET A 59 16.92 -7.41 5.28
C MET A 59 18.02 -6.55 4.65
N SER A 60 19.30 -6.94 4.73
CA SER A 60 20.43 -6.08 4.36
C SER A 60 20.48 -5.66 2.88
N THR A 61 19.83 -6.41 2.00
CA THR A 61 19.81 -6.14 0.56
C THR A 61 18.45 -5.68 0.04
N VAL A 62 17.42 -5.69 0.88
CA VAL A 62 16.02 -5.42 0.45
C VAL A 62 15.89 -4.00 -0.11
N GLU A 63 16.49 -3.02 0.54
CA GLU A 63 16.46 -1.64 0.07
C GLU A 63 17.23 -1.44 -1.25
N SER A 64 18.41 -2.07 -1.40
CA SER A 64 19.16 -1.99 -2.65
C SER A 64 18.44 -2.71 -3.79
N ASN A 65 17.78 -3.84 -3.50
CA ASN A 65 16.96 -4.56 -4.47
C ASN A 65 15.78 -3.69 -4.92
N PHE A 66 15.12 -2.98 -3.98
CA PHE A 66 14.07 -2.00 -4.31
C PHE A 66 14.61 -0.94 -5.28
N ASP A 67 15.76 -0.34 -4.97
CA ASP A 67 16.34 0.71 -5.81
C ASP A 67 16.73 0.18 -7.20
N GLU A 68 17.33 -1.00 -7.30
CA GLU A 68 17.67 -1.63 -8.58
C GLU A 68 16.44 -1.97 -9.42
N ASN A 69 15.44 -2.63 -8.82
CA ASN A 69 14.23 -3.06 -9.51
C ASN A 69 13.43 -1.86 -10.04
N THR A 70 13.24 -0.84 -9.19
CA THR A 70 12.46 0.34 -9.57
C THR A 70 13.18 1.20 -10.60
N ASN A 71 14.52 1.37 -10.50
CA ASN A 71 15.31 2.07 -11.50
C ASN A 71 15.26 1.34 -12.86
N PHE A 72 15.30 0.02 -12.86
CA PHE A 72 15.13 -0.77 -14.09
C PHE A 72 13.74 -0.55 -14.70
N ALA A 73 12.67 -0.64 -13.89
CA ALA A 73 11.30 -0.41 -14.37
C ALA A 73 11.12 1.01 -14.93
N ILE A 74 11.63 2.02 -14.23
CA ILE A 74 11.60 3.42 -14.66
C ILE A 74 12.32 3.63 -15.98
N SER A 75 13.52 3.06 -16.14
CA SER A 75 14.33 3.20 -17.36
C SER A 75 13.66 2.59 -18.60
N ASN A 76 12.78 1.62 -18.42
CA ASN A 76 12.03 0.97 -19.49
C ASN A 76 10.65 1.60 -19.72
N SER A 77 10.24 2.58 -18.92
CA SER A 77 8.94 3.25 -19.08
C SER A 77 8.95 4.23 -20.25
N LYS A 78 7.83 4.31 -20.98
CA LYS A 78 7.65 5.26 -22.10
C LYS A 78 7.37 6.68 -21.63
N HIS A 79 6.82 6.85 -20.44
CA HIS A 79 6.45 8.12 -19.85
C HIS A 79 7.29 8.42 -18.61
N SER A 80 7.26 9.66 -18.18
CA SER A 80 8.00 10.10 -16.99
C SER A 80 7.45 9.47 -15.73
N ILE A 81 8.32 8.88 -14.93
CA ILE A 81 7.99 8.31 -13.63
C ILE A 81 8.78 9.09 -12.57
N ALA A 82 8.06 9.78 -11.68
CA ALA A 82 8.64 10.45 -10.52
C ALA A 82 8.42 9.57 -9.28
N LEU A 83 9.44 8.82 -8.87
CA LEU A 83 9.39 7.98 -7.68
C LEU A 83 9.97 8.74 -6.49
N LYS A 84 9.25 8.76 -5.37
CA LYS A 84 9.64 9.36 -4.10
C LYS A 84 9.66 8.31 -3.01
N LYS A 85 10.84 8.10 -2.44
CA LYS A 85 11.11 7.09 -1.41
C LYS A 85 11.11 7.74 -0.02
N TYR A 86 10.32 7.19 0.90
CA TYR A 86 10.21 7.61 2.29
C TYR A 86 10.68 6.48 3.20
N LYS A 87 11.96 6.50 3.58
CA LYS A 87 12.54 5.54 4.53
C LYS A 87 12.16 5.93 5.97
N LYS A 88 10.92 5.62 6.33
CA LYS A 88 10.32 5.94 7.65
C LYS A 88 9.22 4.94 7.97
N THR A 89 8.80 4.90 9.24
CA THR A 89 7.54 4.22 9.58
C THR A 89 6.37 4.89 8.87
N SER A 90 5.35 4.12 8.53
CA SER A 90 4.17 4.60 7.81
C SER A 90 3.50 5.77 8.51
N ALA A 91 3.29 5.69 9.83
CA ALA A 91 2.67 6.75 10.61
C ALA A 91 3.41 8.10 10.49
N VAL A 92 4.75 8.09 10.52
CA VAL A 92 5.57 9.31 10.37
C VAL A 92 5.52 9.83 8.94
N ALA A 93 5.67 8.97 7.94
CA ALA A 93 5.66 9.35 6.54
C ALA A 93 4.28 9.91 6.11
N LEU A 94 3.20 9.22 6.44
CA LEU A 94 1.84 9.63 6.11
C LEU A 94 1.45 10.95 6.79
N SER A 95 1.82 11.13 8.07
CA SER A 95 1.61 12.40 8.79
C SER A 95 2.40 13.55 8.15
N THR A 96 3.64 13.28 7.70
CA THR A 96 4.46 14.26 6.97
C THR A 96 3.76 14.66 5.67
N LEU A 97 3.32 13.69 4.87
CA LEU A 97 2.61 13.96 3.60
C LEU A 97 1.34 14.78 3.80
N LEU A 98 0.55 14.49 4.83
CA LEU A 98 -0.62 15.31 5.16
C LEU A 98 -0.23 16.74 5.54
N SER A 99 0.83 16.94 6.32
CA SER A 99 1.32 18.28 6.67
C SER A 99 1.84 19.06 5.46
N GLU A 100 2.30 18.35 4.43
CA GLU A 100 2.71 18.90 3.12
C GLU A 100 1.52 19.17 2.17
N GLY A 101 0.28 19.04 2.64
CA GLY A 101 -0.93 19.33 1.87
C GLY A 101 -1.33 18.24 0.89
N LYS A 102 -0.99 16.98 1.15
CA LYS A 102 -1.36 15.84 0.30
C LYS A 102 -2.78 15.29 0.59
N GLU A 103 -3.65 16.05 1.23
CA GLU A 103 -5.05 15.68 1.38
C GLU A 103 -5.75 15.60 0.01
N ASN A 104 -6.55 14.54 -0.23
CA ASN A 104 -7.23 14.29 -1.51
C ASN A 104 -6.29 14.37 -2.73
N TYR A 105 -5.09 13.79 -2.61
CA TYR A 105 -4.03 13.94 -3.59
C TYR A 105 -3.82 12.71 -4.47
N PHE A 106 -3.95 11.50 -3.91
CA PHE A 106 -3.65 10.25 -4.61
C PHE A 106 -4.89 9.68 -5.32
N ASP A 107 -4.68 9.14 -6.51
CA ASP A 107 -5.71 8.41 -7.27
C ASP A 107 -5.82 6.97 -6.79
N PHE A 108 -4.68 6.43 -6.29
CA PHE A 108 -4.53 5.04 -5.89
C PHE A 108 -3.68 4.94 -4.63
N VAL A 109 -4.14 4.19 -3.65
CA VAL A 109 -3.43 3.91 -2.40
C VAL A 109 -3.38 2.40 -2.19
N TYR A 110 -2.19 1.87 -1.92
CA TYR A 110 -1.97 0.46 -1.63
C TYR A 110 -1.36 0.32 -0.24
N ILE A 111 -2.02 -0.44 0.63
CA ILE A 111 -1.60 -0.68 2.01
C ILE A 111 -1.17 -2.14 2.13
N ASP A 112 0.12 -2.36 2.28
CA ASP A 112 0.80 -3.65 2.35
C ASP A 112 2.02 -3.56 3.30
N GLY A 113 1.84 -2.88 4.43
CA GLY A 113 2.92 -2.59 5.37
C GLY A 113 2.94 -3.54 6.57
N SER A 114 2.57 -3.03 7.74
CA SER A 114 2.48 -3.80 8.99
C SER A 114 1.22 -4.67 9.00
N HIS A 115 1.31 -5.84 9.68
CA HIS A 115 0.13 -6.68 9.96
C HIS A 115 -0.46 -6.42 11.35
N VAL A 116 0.17 -5.57 12.16
CA VAL A 116 -0.32 -5.20 13.48
C VAL A 116 -1.55 -4.28 13.30
N ALA A 117 -2.67 -4.64 13.94
CA ALA A 117 -3.95 -3.98 13.72
C ALA A 117 -3.91 -2.45 13.98
N SER A 118 -3.16 -1.99 14.98
CA SER A 118 -3.03 -0.56 15.27
C SER A 118 -2.35 0.22 14.14
N ASP A 119 -1.34 -0.36 13.53
CA ASP A 119 -0.60 0.26 12.43
C ASP A 119 -1.47 0.29 11.17
N VAL A 120 -2.11 -0.85 10.84
CA VAL A 120 -3.03 -0.96 9.70
C VAL A 120 -4.18 0.04 9.81
N LEU A 121 -4.74 0.24 11.02
CA LEU A 121 -5.80 1.24 11.23
C LEU A 121 -5.30 2.66 11.02
N CYS A 122 -4.10 2.97 11.51
CA CYS A 122 -3.47 4.27 11.30
C CYS A 122 -3.24 4.53 9.81
N ASP A 123 -2.68 3.56 9.09
CA ASP A 123 -2.41 3.64 7.65
C ASP A 123 -3.69 3.78 6.83
N ALA A 124 -4.75 3.04 7.19
CA ALA A 124 -6.07 3.15 6.57
C ALA A 124 -6.65 4.56 6.69
N ILE A 125 -6.64 5.13 7.90
CA ILE A 125 -7.22 6.46 8.17
C ILE A 125 -6.44 7.55 7.45
N LEU A 126 -5.10 7.55 7.59
CA LEU A 126 -4.25 8.58 6.99
C LEU A 126 -4.22 8.45 5.46
N GLY A 127 -4.10 7.24 4.94
CA GLY A 127 -4.17 6.97 3.50
C GLY A 127 -5.51 7.39 2.89
N PHE A 128 -6.63 7.12 3.58
CA PHE A 128 -7.97 7.51 3.10
C PHE A 128 -8.18 9.03 3.06
N LYS A 129 -7.59 9.78 4.01
CA LYS A 129 -7.61 11.25 3.95
C LYS A 129 -6.87 11.77 2.72
N MET A 130 -5.80 11.10 2.31
CA MET A 130 -5.02 11.49 1.13
C MET A 130 -5.57 10.94 -0.19
N LEU A 131 -6.50 9.97 -0.14
CA LEU A 131 -7.18 9.44 -1.33
C LEU A 131 -8.17 10.46 -1.88
N LYS A 132 -8.17 10.68 -3.19
CA LYS A 132 -9.16 11.52 -3.89
C LYS A 132 -10.57 10.90 -3.88
N HIS A 133 -11.57 11.73 -4.10
CA HIS A 133 -12.89 11.26 -4.50
C HIS A 133 -12.80 10.42 -5.77
N ASN A 134 -13.50 9.29 -5.80
CA ASN A 134 -13.43 8.24 -6.82
C ASN A 134 -12.09 7.51 -6.90
N GLY A 135 -11.10 7.84 -6.06
CA GLY A 135 -9.86 7.09 -5.92
C GLY A 135 -10.09 5.70 -5.31
N VAL A 136 -9.16 4.80 -5.54
CA VAL A 136 -9.22 3.41 -5.04
C VAL A 136 -8.13 3.19 -4.01
N MET A 137 -8.49 2.55 -2.90
CA MET A 137 -7.57 2.02 -1.90
C MET A 137 -7.69 0.51 -1.85
N ILE A 138 -6.56 -0.16 -1.77
CA ILE A 138 -6.47 -1.61 -1.64
C ILE A 138 -5.74 -1.91 -0.34
N PHE A 139 -6.29 -2.82 0.43
CA PHE A 139 -5.62 -3.46 1.55
C PHE A 139 -5.17 -4.84 1.09
N ASP A 140 -3.87 -5.09 1.16
CA ASP A 140 -3.35 -6.43 1.00
C ASP A 140 -3.62 -7.25 2.26
N ASP A 141 -3.40 -8.52 2.21
CA ASP A 141 -3.38 -9.42 3.37
C ASP A 141 -4.63 -9.34 4.28
N TYR A 142 -5.81 -9.00 3.72
CA TYR A 142 -7.04 -8.89 4.53
C TYR A 142 -7.35 -10.15 5.33
N LEU A 143 -7.04 -11.33 4.79
CA LEU A 143 -7.24 -12.63 5.45
C LEU A 143 -5.94 -13.24 6.00
N TRP A 144 -4.85 -12.49 5.94
CA TRP A 144 -3.56 -13.00 6.39
C TRP A 144 -3.52 -13.24 7.91
N THR A 145 -2.81 -14.27 8.32
CA THR A 145 -2.59 -14.63 9.73
C THR A 145 -1.34 -15.47 9.92
N HIS A 146 -0.56 -15.17 10.95
CA HIS A 146 0.58 -15.99 11.39
C HIS A 146 0.18 -17.34 12.00
N SER A 147 -1.04 -17.45 12.53
CA SER A 147 -1.41 -18.58 13.36
C SER A 147 -1.33 -19.93 12.64
N ILE A 148 -1.53 -19.93 11.32
CA ILE A 148 -1.45 -21.15 10.48
C ILE A 148 0.02 -21.55 10.27
N GLU A 149 0.87 -20.59 9.94
CA GLU A 149 2.28 -20.85 9.62
C GLU A 149 3.11 -21.22 10.86
N LEU A 150 2.85 -20.54 11.97
CA LEU A 150 3.63 -20.71 13.20
C LEU A 150 2.98 -21.67 14.21
N ASN A 151 1.77 -22.19 13.93
CA ASN A 151 1.00 -23.04 14.83
C ASN A 151 0.82 -22.43 16.24
N ILE A 152 0.57 -21.12 16.29
CA ILE A 152 0.32 -20.37 17.52
C ILE A 152 -1.14 -19.94 17.62
N PRO A 153 -1.68 -19.66 18.82
CA PRO A 153 -3.01 -19.13 18.97
C PRO A 153 -3.19 -17.80 18.21
N LEU A 154 -4.33 -17.66 17.52
CA LEU A 154 -4.67 -16.44 16.82
C LEU A 154 -4.86 -15.28 17.79
N ASN A 155 -4.06 -14.23 17.66
CA ASN A 155 -4.30 -12.95 18.32
C ASN A 155 -4.90 -11.96 17.30
N PRO A 156 -6.15 -11.53 17.45
CA PRO A 156 -6.78 -10.62 16.49
C PRO A 156 -6.06 -9.27 16.33
N LEU A 157 -5.24 -8.87 17.29
CA LEU A 157 -4.49 -7.60 17.23
C LEU A 157 -3.24 -7.69 16.36
N ASP A 158 -2.82 -8.91 16.01
CA ASP A 158 -1.64 -9.19 15.17
C ASP A 158 -2.05 -9.57 13.74
N ILE A 159 -3.28 -9.22 13.32
CA ILE A 159 -3.80 -9.46 11.98
C ILE A 159 -4.49 -8.21 11.42
N PRO A 160 -4.40 -7.96 10.10
CA PRO A 160 -4.97 -6.77 9.47
C PRO A 160 -6.49 -6.67 9.56
N LYS A 161 -7.18 -7.82 9.52
CA LYS A 161 -8.63 -7.90 9.35
C LYS A 161 -9.42 -7.06 10.33
N ILE A 162 -9.10 -7.11 11.63
CA ILE A 162 -9.87 -6.37 12.65
C ILE A 162 -9.80 -4.86 12.45
N ALA A 163 -8.63 -4.37 12.03
CA ALA A 163 -8.41 -2.95 11.75
C ALA A 163 -9.16 -2.50 10.48
N ILE A 164 -9.10 -3.31 9.44
CA ILE A 164 -9.77 -3.04 8.16
C ILE A 164 -11.29 -3.06 8.34
N ASP A 165 -11.84 -4.05 9.05
CA ASP A 165 -13.27 -4.12 9.36
C ASP A 165 -13.73 -2.90 10.18
N ALA A 166 -12.96 -2.50 11.19
CA ALA A 166 -13.27 -1.30 11.99
C ALA A 166 -13.26 -0.03 11.13
N PHE A 167 -12.24 0.15 10.30
CA PHE A 167 -12.13 1.27 9.37
C PHE A 167 -13.35 1.32 8.44
N ILE A 168 -13.68 0.22 7.78
CA ILE A 168 -14.81 0.14 6.84
C ILE A 168 -16.12 0.48 7.53
N ASN A 169 -16.38 -0.09 8.70
CA ASN A 169 -17.62 0.16 9.45
C ASN A 169 -17.76 1.64 9.82
N ILE A 170 -16.67 2.31 10.20
CA ILE A 170 -16.68 3.74 10.56
C ILE A 170 -16.90 4.61 9.31
N TYR A 171 -16.25 4.29 8.21
CA TYR A 171 -16.25 5.09 6.97
C TYR A 171 -17.27 4.63 5.92
N ILE A 172 -18.20 3.72 6.25
CA ILE A 172 -19.12 3.08 5.28
C ILE A 172 -19.96 4.08 4.46
N ARG A 173 -20.21 5.26 4.99
CA ARG A 173 -20.95 6.32 4.30
C ARG A 173 -20.10 7.02 3.23
N GLU A 174 -18.77 7.01 3.38
CA GLU A 174 -17.79 7.72 2.57
C GLU A 174 -17.09 6.83 1.55
N LEU A 175 -17.31 5.51 1.61
CA LEU A 175 -16.68 4.54 0.73
C LEU A 175 -17.67 3.55 0.12
N ARG A 176 -17.23 2.84 -0.92
CA ARG A 176 -17.87 1.64 -1.47
C ARG A 176 -16.89 0.51 -1.40
N ILE A 177 -17.32 -0.66 -0.95
CA ILE A 177 -16.55 -1.90 -1.06
C ILE A 177 -16.73 -2.41 -2.48
N MET A 178 -15.63 -2.74 -3.15
CA MET A 178 -15.64 -3.30 -4.49
C MET A 178 -15.65 -4.82 -4.40
N THR A 179 -16.38 -5.47 -5.31
CA THR A 179 -16.42 -6.93 -5.38
C THR A 179 -15.12 -7.48 -5.93
N ALA A 180 -14.38 -8.21 -5.11
CA ALA A 180 -13.10 -8.83 -5.45
C ALA A 180 -12.90 -10.14 -4.66
N PRO A 181 -11.94 -11.00 -5.04
CA PRO A 181 -11.51 -12.09 -4.16
C PRO A 181 -11.02 -11.53 -2.81
N LEU A 182 -11.47 -12.14 -1.70
CA LEU A 182 -11.29 -11.59 -0.35
C LEU A 182 -9.87 -11.63 0.23
N TYR A 183 -8.87 -12.11 -0.48
CA TYR A 183 -7.50 -12.04 0.01
C TYR A 183 -7.03 -10.59 0.10
N GLN A 184 -7.35 -9.79 -0.91
CA GLN A 184 -7.22 -8.33 -0.90
C GLN A 184 -8.60 -7.70 -0.72
N LEU A 185 -8.67 -6.58 -0.01
CA LEU A 185 -9.91 -5.82 0.10
C LEU A 185 -9.79 -4.48 -0.64
N PHE A 186 -10.74 -4.20 -1.50
CA PHE A 186 -10.78 -3.05 -2.38
C PHE A 186 -11.90 -2.10 -1.98
N ILE A 187 -11.57 -0.82 -1.83
CA ILE A 187 -12.57 0.22 -1.58
C ILE A 187 -12.40 1.38 -2.56
N GLN A 188 -13.49 2.05 -2.86
CA GLN A 188 -13.50 3.32 -3.59
C GLN A 188 -14.06 4.41 -2.71
N LYS A 189 -13.37 5.56 -2.63
CA LYS A 189 -13.87 6.76 -1.92
C LYS A 189 -15.00 7.40 -2.73
N LYS A 190 -16.11 7.73 -2.05
CA LYS A 190 -17.27 8.42 -2.66
C LYS A 190 -17.02 9.89 -2.88
#